data_0bd766c6d8287e68a931dd6d91dce227
#
_entry.id   0bd766c6d8287e68a931dd6d91dce227
#
_cell.length_a   1.000
_cell.length_b   1.000
_cell.length_c   1.000
_cell.angle_alpha   90.00
_cell.angle_beta   90.00
_cell.angle_gamma   90.00
#
_symmetry.space_group_name_H-M   'P 1'
#
loop_
_entity.id
_entity.type
_entity.pdbx_description
1 polymer ?
#
loop_
_entity_poly.entity_id
_entity_poly.type
_entity_poly.pdbx_seq_one_letter_code
_entity_poly.pdbx_strand_id
1 'polypeptide(L)'
;KYFNKGEGRKRNPVAKQLNSIRGNLQAMIQRREKWLKDPNIKDETKQIYQRDIESYKVKIVEHDKMVRGLKLPSLDPMDTSFKRLCYTRYADDWVIGIIGSKEDAINLKNKAQTFFNEELKLELSSEKTLITHGKDGFKFLGFFIKKNDGNVTAPLETMTKGRVYVTL
;
A
#
# COMPACT_ATOMS: atom_id res chain seq x y z
N LYS A 1 15.74 -0.12 -12.76
CA LYS A 1 14.31 0.02 -13.07
C LYS A 1 13.71 0.98 -12.07
N TYR A 2 13.33 2.18 -12.51
CA TYR A 2 12.76 3.18 -11.59
C TYR A 2 11.28 2.91 -11.27
N PHE A 3 10.57 2.24 -12.18
CA PHE A 3 9.13 2.02 -12.01
C PHE A 3 8.75 0.65 -12.56
N ASN A 4 8.17 -0.18 -11.71
CA ASN A 4 7.66 -1.48 -12.10
C ASN A 4 6.16 -1.40 -12.37
N LYS A 5 5.80 -1.59 -13.63
CA LYS A 5 4.41 -1.70 -14.05
C LYS A 5 3.97 -3.13 -13.73
N GLY A 6 3.36 -3.37 -12.60
CA GLY A 6 2.87 -4.71 -12.25
C GLY A 6 3.28 -5.22 -10.87
N GLU A 7 4.37 -4.74 -10.27
CA GLU A 7 4.69 -5.04 -8.89
C GLU A 7 3.82 -4.19 -7.96
N GLY A 8 3.11 -4.85 -7.07
CA GLY A 8 2.34 -4.21 -6.01
C GLY A 8 3.22 -3.77 -4.85
N ARG A 9 2.67 -2.98 -3.94
CA ARG A 9 3.31 -2.69 -2.66
C ARG A 9 3.48 -3.98 -1.85
N LYS A 10 4.49 -4.03 -1.01
CA LYS A 10 4.69 -5.10 -0.03
C LYS A 10 3.50 -5.16 0.93
N ARG A 11 3.28 -6.33 1.49
CA ARG A 11 2.26 -6.48 2.53
C ARG A 11 2.67 -5.69 3.77
N ASN A 12 1.69 -5.04 4.39
CA ASN A 12 1.91 -4.36 5.66
C ASN A 12 2.42 -5.38 6.71
N PRO A 13 3.61 -5.18 7.31
CA PRO A 13 4.21 -6.13 8.24
C PRO A 13 3.33 -6.37 9.47
N VAL A 14 2.69 -5.33 9.99
CA VAL A 14 1.77 -5.45 11.14
C VAL A 14 0.54 -6.27 10.76
N ALA A 15 -0.08 -5.98 9.62
CA ALA A 15 -1.22 -6.76 9.13
C ALA A 15 -0.84 -8.23 8.86
N LYS A 16 0.38 -8.48 8.35
CA LYS A 16 0.91 -9.84 8.15
C LYS A 16 1.05 -10.58 9.48
N GLN A 17 1.61 -9.94 10.50
CA GLN A 17 1.80 -10.52 11.82
C GLN A 17 0.45 -10.86 12.48
N LEU A 18 -0.52 -9.94 12.43
CA LEU A 18 -1.85 -10.17 12.97
C LEU A 18 -2.55 -11.33 12.26
N ASN A 19 -2.47 -11.40 10.93
CA ASN A 19 -3.02 -12.52 10.18
C ASN A 19 -2.34 -13.86 10.53
N SER A 20 -1.04 -13.85 10.85
CA SER A 20 -0.31 -15.04 11.28
C SER A 20 -0.83 -15.54 12.64
N ILE A 21 -1.09 -14.64 13.60
CA ILE A 21 -1.68 -15.00 14.91
C ILE A 21 -3.03 -15.69 14.72
N ARG A 22 -3.91 -15.10 13.91
CA ARG A 22 -5.20 -15.69 13.57
C ARG A 22 -5.05 -17.07 12.94
N GLY A 23 -4.14 -17.21 11.98
CA GLY A 23 -3.85 -18.48 11.32
C GLY A 23 -3.37 -19.56 12.28
N ASN A 24 -2.51 -19.21 13.24
CA ASN A 24 -2.02 -20.13 14.26
C ASN A 24 -3.16 -20.62 15.16
N LEU A 25 -4.05 -19.73 15.60
CA LEU A 25 -5.22 -20.11 16.40
C LEU A 25 -6.14 -21.07 15.64
N GLN A 26 -6.38 -20.81 14.36
CA GLN A 26 -7.16 -21.70 13.50
C GLN A 26 -6.50 -23.08 13.32
N ALA A 27 -5.18 -23.11 13.13
CA ALA A 27 -4.44 -24.38 13.05
C ALA A 27 -4.51 -25.19 14.36
N MET A 28 -4.49 -24.51 15.51
CA MET A 28 -4.68 -25.16 16.81
C MET A 28 -6.07 -25.79 16.93
N ILE A 29 -7.13 -25.11 16.50
CA ILE A 29 -8.49 -25.66 16.47
C ILE A 29 -8.53 -26.90 15.57
N GLN A 30 -8.05 -26.80 14.34
CA GLN A 30 -8.07 -27.91 13.40
C GLN A 30 -7.33 -29.14 13.92
N ARG A 31 -6.20 -28.95 14.63
CA ARG A 31 -5.48 -30.07 15.28
C ARG A 31 -6.32 -30.74 16.34
N ARG A 32 -7.01 -29.98 17.24
CA ARG A 32 -7.87 -30.53 18.27
C ARG A 32 -9.06 -31.26 17.68
N GLU A 33 -9.69 -30.68 16.67
CA GLU A 33 -10.81 -31.29 15.95
C GLU A 33 -10.41 -32.61 15.26
N LYS A 34 -9.16 -32.66 14.70
CA LYS A 34 -8.64 -33.91 14.15
C LYS A 34 -8.44 -34.98 15.21
N TRP A 35 -7.87 -34.61 16.36
CA TRP A 35 -7.66 -35.57 17.46
C TRP A 35 -8.96 -36.03 18.08
N LEU A 36 -9.98 -35.21 18.16
CA LEU A 36 -11.32 -35.62 18.65
C LEU A 36 -11.99 -36.71 17.80
N LYS A 37 -11.53 -36.90 16.56
CA LYS A 37 -12.01 -37.96 15.67
C LYS A 37 -11.36 -39.33 15.94
N ASP A 38 -10.31 -39.39 16.77
CA ASP A 38 -9.66 -40.62 17.11
C ASP A 38 -10.56 -41.41 18.10
N PRO A 39 -10.99 -42.65 17.76
CA PRO A 39 -11.87 -43.46 18.61
C PRO A 39 -11.20 -43.87 19.93
N ASN A 40 -9.89 -43.87 20.02
CA ASN A 40 -9.13 -44.33 21.19
C ASN A 40 -8.87 -43.23 22.23
N ILE A 41 -9.35 -42.02 21.99
CA ILE A 41 -9.16 -40.89 22.92
C ILE A 41 -9.97 -41.10 24.21
N LYS A 42 -9.32 -40.88 25.36
CA LYS A 42 -9.98 -40.90 26.68
C LYS A 42 -10.94 -39.71 26.80
N ASP A 43 -12.06 -39.93 27.50
CA ASP A 43 -13.10 -38.91 27.65
C ASP A 43 -12.62 -37.64 28.37
N GLU A 44 -11.72 -37.76 29.34
CA GLU A 44 -11.08 -36.62 30.00
C GLU A 44 -10.31 -35.74 28.97
N THR A 45 -9.59 -36.37 28.05
CA THR A 45 -8.83 -35.67 27.01
C THR A 45 -9.75 -35.00 26.00
N LYS A 46 -10.90 -35.63 25.68
CA LYS A 46 -11.92 -35.01 24.82
C LYS A 46 -12.46 -33.72 25.43
N GLN A 47 -12.75 -33.71 26.73
CA GLN A 47 -13.23 -32.52 27.43
C GLN A 47 -12.20 -31.40 27.42
N ILE A 48 -10.91 -31.72 27.58
CA ILE A 48 -9.82 -30.72 27.49
C ILE A 48 -9.77 -30.12 26.08
N TYR A 49 -9.81 -30.96 25.04
CA TYR A 49 -9.75 -30.46 23.67
C TYR A 49 -10.97 -29.62 23.27
N GLN A 50 -12.16 -29.98 23.77
CA GLN A 50 -13.38 -29.17 23.57
C GLN A 50 -13.25 -27.80 24.23
N ARG A 51 -12.76 -27.72 25.46
CA ARG A 51 -12.47 -26.45 26.15
C ARG A 51 -11.43 -25.60 25.40
N ASP A 52 -10.36 -26.23 24.94
CA ASP A 52 -9.31 -25.55 24.15
C ASP A 52 -9.90 -24.94 22.89
N ILE A 53 -10.69 -25.69 22.13
CA ILE A 53 -11.35 -25.22 20.91
C ILE A 53 -12.23 -24.01 21.20
N GLU A 54 -13.01 -24.06 22.27
CA GLU A 54 -13.89 -22.95 22.65
C GLU A 54 -13.09 -21.70 23.03
N SER A 55 -12.03 -21.87 23.82
CA SER A 55 -11.11 -20.80 24.18
C SER A 55 -10.45 -20.16 22.95
N TYR A 56 -9.99 -20.96 21.99
CA TYR A 56 -9.39 -20.44 20.76
C TYR A 56 -10.40 -19.72 19.87
N LYS A 57 -11.64 -20.19 19.79
CA LYS A 57 -12.71 -19.49 19.07
C LYS A 57 -12.97 -18.09 19.66
N VAL A 58 -13.05 -17.99 20.99
CA VAL A 58 -13.21 -16.69 21.68
C VAL A 58 -12.04 -15.76 21.35
N LYS A 59 -10.80 -16.27 21.47
CA LYS A 59 -9.59 -15.49 21.13
C LYS A 59 -9.60 -14.99 19.68
N ILE A 60 -10.08 -15.78 18.72
CA ILE A 60 -10.21 -15.35 17.32
C ILE A 60 -11.21 -14.21 17.20
N VAL A 61 -12.35 -14.27 17.87
CA VAL A 61 -13.37 -13.22 17.83
C VAL A 61 -12.83 -11.90 18.40
N GLU A 62 -12.13 -11.97 19.53
CA GLU A 62 -11.49 -10.79 20.15
C GLU A 62 -10.40 -10.21 19.25
N HIS A 63 -9.55 -11.06 18.69
CA HIS A 63 -8.53 -10.67 17.74
C HIS A 63 -9.14 -10.00 16.50
N ASP A 64 -10.17 -10.57 15.90
CA ASP A 64 -10.83 -10.02 14.71
C ASP A 64 -11.52 -8.68 15.01
N LYS A 65 -12.05 -8.50 16.24
CA LYS A 65 -12.60 -7.22 16.71
C LYS A 65 -11.49 -6.16 16.83
N MET A 66 -10.36 -6.53 17.43
CA MET A 66 -9.21 -5.66 17.58
C MET A 66 -8.66 -5.24 16.21
N VAL A 67 -8.43 -6.19 15.30
CA VAL A 67 -7.88 -5.93 13.96
C VAL A 67 -8.80 -5.00 13.14
N ARG A 68 -10.12 -5.21 13.22
CA ARG A 68 -11.09 -4.31 12.57
C ARG A 68 -11.03 -2.90 13.14
N GLY A 69 -10.82 -2.76 14.45
CA GLY A 69 -10.66 -1.46 15.10
C GLY A 69 -9.42 -0.69 14.64
N LEU A 70 -8.33 -1.39 14.33
CA LEU A 70 -7.08 -0.78 13.87
C LEU A 70 -7.13 -0.22 12.45
N LYS A 71 -8.12 -0.60 11.62
CA LYS A 71 -8.28 -0.14 10.22
C LYS A 71 -6.98 -0.15 9.41
N LEU A 72 -6.12 -1.16 9.65
CA LEU A 72 -4.81 -1.26 9.00
C LEU A 72 -4.96 -1.60 7.51
N PRO A 73 -4.25 -0.90 6.63
CA PRO A 73 -4.21 -1.27 5.22
C PRO A 73 -3.45 -2.60 5.04
N SER A 74 -3.95 -3.44 4.14
CA SER A 74 -3.33 -4.75 3.82
C SER A 74 -1.94 -4.61 3.20
N LEU A 75 -1.70 -3.51 2.48
CA LEU A 75 -0.44 -3.18 1.83
C LEU A 75 0.25 -2.06 2.60
N ASP A 76 1.58 -2.07 2.58
CA ASP A 76 2.38 -1.04 3.25
C ASP A 76 2.29 0.29 2.48
N PRO A 77 1.63 1.33 3.03
CA PRO A 77 1.56 2.63 2.39
C PRO A 77 2.93 3.32 2.34
N MET A 78 3.87 2.86 3.18
CA MET A 78 5.22 3.41 3.33
C MET A 78 6.28 2.63 2.57
N ASP A 79 5.88 1.65 1.77
CA ASP A 79 6.84 0.85 0.99
C ASP A 79 7.69 1.75 0.08
N THR A 80 8.93 1.98 0.49
CA THR A 80 9.89 2.80 -0.24
C THR A 80 10.36 2.15 -1.54
N SER A 81 10.18 0.84 -1.67
CA SER A 81 10.51 0.09 -2.89
C SER A 81 9.43 0.22 -3.97
N PHE A 82 8.22 0.65 -3.59
CA PHE A 82 7.13 0.82 -4.53
C PHE A 82 7.23 2.17 -5.24
N LYS A 83 7.49 2.11 -6.54
CA LYS A 83 7.58 3.29 -7.40
C LYS A 83 6.66 3.11 -8.61
N ARG A 84 5.92 4.17 -8.96
CA ARG A 84 5.09 4.18 -10.16
C ARG A 84 5.22 5.48 -10.89
N LEU A 85 5.10 5.39 -12.22
CA LEU A 85 5.06 6.51 -13.12
C LEU A 85 3.79 6.42 -13.98
N CYS A 86 3.11 7.54 -14.12
CA CYS A 86 1.99 7.72 -15.03
C CYS A 86 2.29 8.93 -15.91
N TYR A 87 2.17 8.77 -17.21
CA TYR A 87 2.43 9.82 -18.18
C TYR A 87 1.15 10.12 -18.96
N THR A 88 0.84 11.40 -19.09
CA THR A 88 -0.26 11.90 -19.91
C THR A 88 0.21 13.08 -20.73
N ARG A 89 -0.14 13.11 -22.00
CA ARG A 89 0.19 14.19 -22.92
C ARG A 89 -1.04 14.61 -23.71
N TYR A 90 -1.16 15.91 -23.92
CA TYR A 90 -2.12 16.50 -24.84
C TYR A 90 -1.41 17.63 -25.63
N ALA A 91 -1.25 17.45 -26.94
CA ALA A 91 -0.45 18.34 -27.82
C ALA A 91 0.95 18.58 -27.22
N ASP A 92 1.25 19.82 -26.86
CA ASP A 92 2.53 20.23 -26.29
C ASP A 92 2.59 20.11 -24.77
N ASP A 93 1.42 20.02 -24.14
CA ASP A 93 1.30 19.88 -22.68
C ASP A 93 1.46 18.43 -22.24
N TRP A 94 2.24 18.18 -21.23
CA TRP A 94 2.43 16.86 -20.65
C TRP A 94 2.55 16.88 -19.13
N VAL A 95 2.13 15.81 -18.52
CA VAL A 95 2.17 15.61 -17.07
C VAL A 95 2.74 14.24 -16.76
N ILE A 96 3.65 14.19 -15.81
CA ILE A 96 4.16 12.93 -15.26
C ILE A 96 3.81 12.84 -13.77
N GLY A 97 2.93 11.92 -13.44
CA GLY A 97 2.64 11.55 -12.05
C GLY A 97 3.63 10.51 -11.54
N ILE A 98 4.22 10.76 -10.38
CA ILE A 98 5.22 9.86 -9.79
C ILE A 98 4.78 9.45 -8.38
N ILE A 99 4.80 8.15 -8.10
CA ILE A 99 4.81 7.63 -6.74
C ILE A 99 6.26 7.27 -6.43
N GLY A 100 6.92 8.06 -5.60
CA GLY A 100 8.34 7.92 -5.30
C GLY A 100 8.86 9.03 -4.40
N SER A 101 10.17 9.21 -4.33
CA SER A 101 10.82 10.30 -3.61
C SER A 101 10.86 11.59 -4.43
N LYS A 102 11.12 12.72 -3.77
CA LYS A 102 11.38 14.00 -4.48
C LYS A 102 12.62 13.90 -5.38
N GLU A 103 13.61 13.13 -4.94
CA GLU A 103 14.82 12.86 -5.73
C GLU A 103 14.52 12.11 -7.02
N ASP A 104 13.58 11.13 -6.97
CA ASP A 104 13.14 10.43 -8.18
C ASP A 104 12.51 11.41 -9.19
N ALA A 105 11.71 12.37 -8.69
CA ALA A 105 11.10 13.40 -9.54
C ALA A 105 12.15 14.33 -10.16
N ILE A 106 13.14 14.78 -9.39
CA ILE A 106 14.24 15.60 -9.88
C ILE A 106 15.06 14.85 -10.94
N ASN A 107 15.42 13.60 -10.65
CA ASN A 107 16.18 12.76 -11.59
C ASN A 107 15.41 12.54 -12.89
N LEU A 108 14.10 12.38 -12.82
CA LEU A 108 13.27 12.22 -14.01
C LEU A 108 13.17 13.53 -14.81
N LYS A 109 13.01 14.67 -14.14
CA LYS A 109 13.02 15.99 -14.80
C LYS A 109 14.33 16.21 -15.54
N ASN A 110 15.48 15.94 -14.90
CA ASN A 110 16.79 16.10 -15.52
C ASN A 110 16.95 15.18 -16.74
N LYS A 111 16.52 13.92 -16.64
CA LYS A 111 16.54 12.99 -17.77
C LYS A 111 15.65 13.44 -18.93
N ALA A 112 14.46 13.96 -18.62
CA ALA A 112 13.58 14.51 -19.63
C ALA A 112 14.24 15.72 -20.33
N GLN A 113 14.84 16.62 -19.57
CA GLN A 113 15.55 17.79 -20.11
C GLN A 113 16.71 17.39 -21.02
N THR A 114 17.53 16.43 -20.61
CA THR A 114 18.60 15.87 -21.44
C THR A 114 18.06 15.28 -22.74
N PHE A 115 17.02 14.46 -22.65
CA PHE A 115 16.39 13.84 -23.81
C PHE A 115 15.83 14.90 -24.80
N PHE A 116 15.12 15.91 -24.30
CA PHE A 116 14.59 16.98 -25.15
C PHE A 116 15.72 17.76 -25.84
N ASN A 117 16.79 18.08 -25.13
CA ASN A 117 17.92 18.83 -25.69
C ASN A 117 18.74 18.00 -26.69
N GLU A 118 19.06 16.75 -26.33
CA GLU A 118 20.00 15.94 -27.13
C GLU A 118 19.32 15.24 -28.30
N GLU A 119 18.15 14.64 -28.08
CA GLU A 119 17.46 13.84 -29.09
C GLU A 119 16.49 14.67 -29.93
N LEU A 120 15.74 15.57 -29.31
CA LEU A 120 14.71 16.35 -30.00
C LEU A 120 15.17 17.76 -30.43
N LYS A 121 16.33 18.21 -29.94
CA LYS A 121 16.82 19.58 -30.16
C LYS A 121 15.83 20.66 -29.74
N LEU A 122 15.06 20.37 -28.68
CA LEU A 122 14.05 21.24 -28.09
C LEU A 122 14.48 21.62 -26.67
N GLU A 123 14.27 22.88 -26.31
CA GLU A 123 14.54 23.36 -24.96
C GLU A 123 13.27 23.35 -24.10
N LEU A 124 13.34 22.72 -22.94
CA LEU A 124 12.24 22.75 -21.96
C LEU A 124 12.25 24.07 -21.22
N SER A 125 11.09 24.75 -21.17
CA SER A 125 10.94 25.94 -20.37
C SER A 125 11.10 25.62 -18.89
N SER A 126 12.13 26.17 -18.26
CA SER A 126 12.41 26.01 -16.83
C SER A 126 11.30 26.57 -15.93
N GLU A 127 10.64 27.65 -16.42
CA GLU A 127 9.53 28.29 -15.69
C GLU A 127 8.24 27.47 -15.70
N LYS A 128 7.99 26.73 -16.79
CA LYS A 128 6.78 25.90 -16.94
C LYS A 128 6.99 24.48 -16.46
N THR A 129 8.22 23.96 -16.47
CA THR A 129 8.52 22.60 -16.05
C THR A 129 8.78 22.55 -14.55
N LEU A 130 7.74 22.37 -13.77
CA LEU A 130 7.78 22.42 -12.31
C LEU A 130 7.57 21.05 -11.69
N ILE A 131 8.14 20.84 -10.50
CA ILE A 131 7.87 19.69 -9.65
C ILE A 131 6.94 20.16 -8.54
N THR A 132 5.70 19.65 -8.54
CA THR A 132 4.68 20.04 -7.58
C THR A 132 4.25 18.82 -6.76
N HIS A 133 4.08 19.00 -5.46
CA HIS A 133 3.55 17.93 -4.64
C HIS A 133 2.04 17.78 -4.90
N GLY A 134 1.56 16.52 -5.04
CA GLY A 134 0.17 16.25 -5.39
C GLY A 134 -0.89 16.84 -4.44
N LYS A 135 -0.50 17.19 -3.20
CA LYS A 135 -1.37 17.88 -2.25
C LYS A 135 -1.54 19.37 -2.56
N ASP A 136 -0.52 19.98 -3.15
CA ASP A 136 -0.57 21.41 -3.50
C ASP A 136 -1.41 21.63 -4.76
N GLY A 137 -1.46 20.61 -5.62
CA GLY A 137 -2.18 20.62 -6.88
C GLY A 137 -1.46 21.40 -7.97
N PHE A 138 -1.92 21.24 -9.19
CA PHE A 138 -1.35 21.89 -10.38
C PHE A 138 -2.44 22.15 -11.43
N LYS A 139 -2.17 23.06 -12.36
CA LYS A 139 -3.05 23.35 -13.49
C LYS A 139 -2.65 22.50 -14.69
N PHE A 140 -3.60 21.87 -15.36
CA PHE A 140 -3.40 21.15 -16.62
C PHE A 140 -4.64 21.30 -17.49
N LEU A 141 -4.45 21.74 -18.73
CA LEU A 141 -5.53 21.99 -19.72
C LEU A 141 -6.68 22.85 -19.17
N GLY A 142 -6.37 23.87 -18.39
CA GLY A 142 -7.36 24.77 -17.77
C GLY A 142 -8.03 24.23 -16.50
N PHE A 143 -7.74 22.99 -16.11
CA PHE A 143 -8.25 22.39 -14.88
C PHE A 143 -7.23 22.43 -13.75
N PHE A 144 -7.71 22.63 -12.53
CA PHE A 144 -6.89 22.48 -11.34
C PHE A 144 -7.01 21.05 -10.81
N ILE A 145 -5.90 20.30 -10.84
CA ILE A 145 -5.82 18.91 -10.44
C ILE A 145 -5.11 18.84 -9.10
N LYS A 146 -5.76 18.21 -8.12
CA LYS A 146 -5.23 18.00 -6.77
C LYS A 146 -5.47 16.56 -6.34
N LYS A 147 -4.49 15.97 -5.65
CA LYS A 147 -4.71 14.69 -4.99
C LYS A 147 -5.75 14.89 -3.90
N ASN A 148 -6.89 14.23 -4.06
CA ASN A 148 -7.88 14.18 -3.00
C ASN A 148 -7.43 13.15 -1.96
N ASP A 149 -7.29 13.56 -0.72
CA ASP A 149 -6.98 12.67 0.40
C ASP A 149 -8.22 11.85 0.80
N GLY A 150 -9.13 11.58 -0.13
CA GLY A 150 -10.34 10.77 -0.05
C GLY A 150 -10.92 10.62 1.36
N ASN A 151 -12.21 10.52 1.53
CA ASN A 151 -12.87 10.16 2.80
C ASN A 151 -12.49 8.74 3.25
N VAL A 152 -11.22 8.51 3.51
CA VAL A 152 -10.75 7.27 4.10
C VAL A 152 -10.72 7.49 5.60
N THR A 153 -11.60 6.81 6.27
CA THR A 153 -11.73 6.74 7.73
C THR A 153 -10.53 6.06 8.42
N ALA A 154 -9.35 6.10 7.83
CA ALA A 154 -8.10 5.71 8.48
C ALA A 154 -7.44 6.95 9.12
N PRO A 155 -6.75 6.80 10.25
CA PRO A 155 -6.04 7.90 10.88
C PRO A 155 -5.17 8.63 9.86
N LEU A 156 -5.25 9.95 9.83
CA LEU A 156 -4.59 10.84 8.85
C LEU A 156 -3.08 10.57 8.71
N GLU A 157 -2.45 10.09 9.75
CA GLU A 157 -1.00 9.81 9.81
C GLU A 157 -0.55 8.63 8.95
N THR A 158 -1.40 7.63 8.73
CA THR A 158 -1.04 6.43 7.98
C THR A 158 -1.22 6.56 6.48
N MET A 159 -2.00 7.53 6.00
CA MET A 159 -2.33 7.68 4.57
C MET A 159 -1.55 8.76 3.83
N THR A 160 -0.91 9.67 4.55
CA THR A 160 -0.29 10.86 3.97
C THR A 160 1.11 10.66 3.41
N LYS A 161 1.68 9.47 3.54
CA LYS A 161 3.08 9.25 3.21
C LYS A 161 3.35 8.63 1.84
N GLY A 162 2.34 8.31 1.06
CA GLY A 162 2.52 8.03 -0.37
C GLY A 162 2.84 9.33 -1.09
N ARG A 163 4.13 9.63 -1.27
CA ARG A 163 4.59 10.85 -1.93
C ARG A 163 4.24 10.77 -3.41
N VAL A 164 3.31 11.61 -3.85
CA VAL A 164 2.99 11.80 -5.26
C VAL A 164 3.63 13.12 -5.69
N TYR A 165 4.56 13.07 -6.61
CA TYR A 165 5.12 14.24 -7.26
C TYR A 165 4.63 14.29 -8.69
N VAL A 166 4.26 15.46 -9.13
CA VAL A 166 3.82 15.73 -10.50
C VAL A 166 4.81 16.69 -11.10
N THR A 167 5.30 16.38 -12.31
CA THR A 167 6.15 17.28 -13.09
C THR A 167 5.33 17.76 -14.29
N LEU A 168 5.26 19.04 -14.47
CA LEU A 168 4.68 19.71 -15.65
C LEU A 168 5.78 20.14 -16.58
#